data_d5dae3da75c8da3e07424694e1413a77
#
_entry.id   d5dae3da75c8da3e07424694e1413a77
#
_cell.length_a   1.000
_cell.length_b   1.000
_cell.length_c   1.000
_cell.angle_alpha   90.00
_cell.angle_beta   90.00
_cell.angle_gamma   90.00
#
_symmetry.space_group_name_H-M   'P 1'
#
loop_
_entity.id
_entity.type
_entity.pdbx_description
1 polymer ?
#
loop_
_entity_poly.entity_id
_entity_poly.type
_entity_poly.pdbx_seq_one_letter_code
_entity_poly.pdbx_strand_id
1 'polypeptide(L)'
;MVYKHDKESMTMFKYKRPLVFVGSRLDMEPLIEIAEENGYKVLGILDQFYTGQKIEGIDVIGSELDLHKLDLVEQCDFFVASYFSGTTNVNNDNENTYLLRNKRISLVKQLGCNLANLIHPDVEISKTATIGRNIIFFKGTFVESHVRIGSFSQFLYYSRIAHHSIIGENCVWLPSAGCAGNTIVGDNVVIGTDVSILKAGNEQTRIGNNVIIGPGLTIFRSVPDNSTVKVDGKIVPNIDFCHDPCQDIHTVSSLRRAKN
;
A
#
# COMPACT_ATOMS: atom_id res chain seq x y z
N MET A 1 27.84 8.46 0.84
CA MET A 1 27.68 9.85 0.39
C MET A 1 26.21 10.19 0.56
N VAL A 2 25.89 10.83 1.67
CA VAL A 2 24.51 11.18 2.05
C VAL A 2 23.97 12.18 1.04
N TYR A 3 22.78 11.93 0.48
CA TYR A 3 22.09 12.90 -0.35
C TYR A 3 21.69 14.07 0.55
N LYS A 4 22.53 15.09 0.67
CA LYS A 4 22.09 16.42 1.05
C LYS A 4 21.38 16.99 -0.17
N HIS A 5 20.10 17.24 -0.04
CA HIS A 5 19.40 18.13 -0.96
C HIS A 5 20.14 19.47 -0.98
N ASP A 6 20.83 19.76 -2.08
CA ASP A 6 21.38 21.08 -2.31
C ASP A 6 20.19 22.06 -2.41
N LYS A 7 20.09 22.92 -1.41
CA LYS A 7 19.08 23.99 -1.35
C LYS A 7 19.19 25.01 -2.47
N GLU A 8 20.20 24.92 -3.32
CA GLU A 8 20.43 25.88 -4.42
C GLU A 8 19.86 25.44 -5.79
N SER A 9 19.32 24.22 -5.92
CA SER A 9 18.58 23.81 -7.14
C SER A 9 17.07 24.14 -7.08
N MET A 10 16.64 24.91 -6.10
CA MET A 10 15.24 25.27 -5.85
C MET A 10 14.61 26.29 -6.81
N THR A 11 15.25 26.60 -7.94
CA THR A 11 14.78 27.70 -8.82
C THR A 11 14.19 27.26 -10.16
N MET A 12 13.77 26.01 -10.32
CA MET A 12 12.90 25.62 -11.43
C MET A 12 11.82 24.63 -10.95
N PHE A 13 10.98 25.06 -10.01
CA PHE A 13 9.73 24.35 -9.74
C PHE A 13 8.81 24.54 -10.95
N LYS A 14 8.93 23.64 -11.91
CA LYS A 14 7.82 23.33 -12.79
C LYS A 14 6.71 22.87 -11.87
N TYR A 15 5.65 23.67 -11.69
CA TYR A 15 4.53 23.33 -10.83
C TYR A 15 4.10 21.90 -11.12
N LYS A 16 4.15 21.03 -10.10
CA LYS A 16 3.56 19.69 -10.21
C LYS A 16 2.07 19.85 -10.51
N ARG A 17 1.51 18.90 -11.23
CA ARG A 17 0.06 18.84 -11.39
C ARG A 17 -0.58 18.76 -10.00
N PRO A 18 -1.80 19.31 -9.82
CA PRO A 18 -2.53 19.12 -8.56
C PRO A 18 -2.70 17.63 -8.26
N LEU A 19 -2.71 17.28 -6.98
CA LEU A 19 -2.90 15.90 -6.53
C LEU A 19 -4.36 15.66 -6.16
N VAL A 20 -4.90 14.55 -6.64
CA VAL A 20 -6.20 14.02 -6.22
C VAL A 20 -6.01 12.69 -5.52
N PHE A 21 -6.51 12.57 -4.30
CA PHE A 21 -6.56 11.28 -3.61
C PHE A 21 -7.76 10.46 -4.10
N VAL A 22 -7.55 9.18 -4.38
CA VAL A 22 -8.60 8.22 -4.75
C VAL A 22 -8.86 7.31 -3.57
N GLY A 23 -10.02 7.49 -2.94
CA GLY A 23 -10.36 6.92 -1.66
C GLY A 23 -9.74 7.66 -0.49
N SER A 24 -10.33 7.46 0.67
CA SER A 24 -9.85 7.98 1.94
C SER A 24 -9.47 6.85 2.90
N ARG A 25 -8.86 7.23 3.99
CA ARG A 25 -8.54 6.41 5.16
C ARG A 25 -8.84 7.21 6.42
N LEU A 26 -8.90 6.54 7.56
CA LEU A 26 -9.19 7.20 8.86
C LEU A 26 -8.18 8.29 9.25
N ASP A 27 -6.98 8.24 8.73
CA ASP A 27 -5.88 9.14 9.06
C ASP A 27 -5.26 9.62 7.73
N MET A 28 -5.82 10.68 7.17
CA MET A 28 -5.34 11.29 5.93
C MET A 28 -4.26 12.34 6.17
N GLU A 29 -4.17 12.90 7.38
CA GLU A 29 -3.26 14.01 7.69
C GLU A 29 -1.80 13.70 7.29
N PRO A 30 -1.18 12.55 7.66
CA PRO A 30 0.19 12.28 7.25
C PRO A 30 0.39 12.15 5.73
N LEU A 31 -0.65 11.73 4.99
CA LEU A 31 -0.57 11.65 3.53
C LEU A 31 -0.60 13.04 2.91
N ILE A 32 -1.44 13.92 3.46
CA ILE A 32 -1.56 15.31 3.02
C ILE A 32 -0.24 16.04 3.28
N GLU A 33 0.31 15.92 4.50
CA GLU A 33 1.61 16.52 4.86
C GLU A 33 2.73 16.06 3.90
N ILE A 34 2.88 14.75 3.68
CA ILE A 34 3.90 14.23 2.76
C ILE A 34 3.66 14.75 1.32
N ALA A 35 2.41 14.84 0.88
CA ALA A 35 2.09 15.37 -0.44
C ALA A 35 2.53 16.84 -0.56
N GLU A 36 2.26 17.66 0.43
CA GLU A 36 2.68 19.06 0.48
C GLU A 36 4.20 19.21 0.54
N GLU A 37 4.89 18.42 1.37
CA GLU A 37 6.35 18.35 1.42
C GLU A 37 6.96 17.92 0.08
N ASN A 38 6.26 17.08 -0.69
CA ASN A 38 6.65 16.71 -2.04
C ASN A 38 6.29 17.79 -3.08
N GLY A 39 5.75 18.93 -2.68
CA GLY A 39 5.40 20.06 -3.54
C GLY A 39 4.10 19.86 -4.33
N TYR A 40 3.21 19.00 -3.88
CA TYR A 40 1.86 18.90 -4.42
C TYR A 40 0.92 19.90 -3.75
N LYS A 41 0.01 20.46 -4.54
CA LYS A 41 -1.22 21.08 -4.03
C LYS A 41 -2.31 20.00 -4.09
N VAL A 42 -2.86 19.62 -2.94
CA VAL A 42 -3.99 18.69 -2.90
C VAL A 42 -5.24 19.40 -3.41
N LEU A 43 -5.82 18.92 -4.49
CA LEU A 43 -7.03 19.46 -5.09
C LEU A 43 -8.29 18.96 -4.39
N GLY A 44 -8.28 17.69 -3.97
CA GLY A 44 -9.43 17.08 -3.31
C GLY A 44 -9.28 15.56 -3.17
N ILE A 45 -10.32 14.96 -2.64
CA ILE A 45 -10.47 13.52 -2.44
C ILE A 45 -11.65 13.04 -3.28
N LEU A 46 -11.51 11.90 -3.94
CA LEU A 46 -12.61 11.17 -4.57
C LEU A 46 -12.95 9.97 -3.70
N ASP A 47 -14.14 9.98 -3.08
CA ASP A 47 -14.60 8.89 -2.23
C ASP A 47 -16.13 8.81 -2.22
N GLN A 48 -16.68 7.67 -2.66
CA GLN A 48 -18.13 7.47 -2.80
C GLN A 48 -18.90 7.58 -1.49
N PHE A 49 -18.26 7.31 -0.35
CA PHE A 49 -18.91 7.30 0.97
C PHE A 49 -18.97 8.68 1.64
N TYR A 50 -18.13 9.62 1.23
CA TYR A 50 -17.96 10.91 1.89
C TYR A 50 -18.19 12.10 0.97
N THR A 51 -18.81 11.89 -0.19
CA THR A 51 -19.08 12.95 -1.17
C THR A 51 -19.75 14.17 -0.53
N GLY A 52 -19.20 15.36 -0.80
CA GLY A 52 -19.71 16.63 -0.28
C GLY A 52 -19.28 16.95 1.16
N GLN A 53 -18.46 16.10 1.78
CA GLN A 53 -17.88 16.33 3.10
C GLN A 53 -16.44 16.84 2.99
N LYS A 54 -15.84 17.15 4.13
CA LYS A 54 -14.40 17.41 4.25
C LYS A 54 -13.75 16.33 5.09
N ILE A 55 -12.55 15.93 4.69
CA ILE A 55 -11.69 15.02 5.45
C ILE A 55 -10.36 15.75 5.67
N GLU A 56 -9.98 15.96 6.93
CA GLU A 56 -8.80 16.75 7.31
C GLU A 56 -8.70 18.11 6.57
N GLY A 57 -9.85 18.80 6.46
CA GLY A 57 -9.93 20.10 5.78
C GLY A 57 -9.96 20.04 4.25
N ILE A 58 -9.71 18.90 3.63
CA ILE A 58 -9.73 18.71 2.17
C ILE A 58 -11.15 18.33 1.73
N ASP A 59 -11.63 18.96 0.66
CA ASP A 59 -12.95 18.68 0.11
C ASP A 59 -13.00 17.29 -0.55
N VAL A 60 -14.07 16.51 -0.26
CA VAL A 60 -14.41 15.35 -1.05
C VAL A 60 -15.20 15.82 -2.27
N ILE A 61 -14.48 15.95 -3.39
CA ILE A 61 -14.94 16.59 -4.62
C ILE A 61 -15.83 15.72 -5.50
N GLY A 62 -16.05 14.47 -5.11
CA GLY A 62 -16.93 13.54 -5.82
C GLY A 62 -16.66 12.09 -5.46
N SER A 63 -17.32 11.19 -6.19
CA SER A 63 -17.09 9.75 -6.12
C SER A 63 -15.96 9.34 -7.07
N GLU A 64 -15.12 8.40 -6.66
CA GLU A 64 -14.16 7.78 -7.55
C GLU A 64 -14.82 7.08 -8.75
N LEU A 65 -16.07 6.64 -8.61
CA LEU A 65 -16.83 6.02 -9.70
C LEU A 65 -17.12 6.98 -10.85
N ASP A 66 -17.13 8.28 -10.57
CA ASP A 66 -17.36 9.34 -11.56
C ASP A 66 -16.08 9.91 -12.16
N LEU A 67 -14.91 9.39 -11.78
CA LEU A 67 -13.61 9.89 -12.24
C LEU A 67 -13.53 9.99 -13.78
N HIS A 68 -14.14 9.05 -14.50
CA HIS A 68 -14.19 9.05 -15.97
C HIS A 68 -15.02 10.22 -16.57
N LYS A 69 -15.88 10.86 -15.77
CA LYS A 69 -16.71 12.03 -16.18
C LYS A 69 -16.04 13.35 -15.85
N LEU A 70 -14.99 13.32 -15.04
CA LEU A 70 -14.28 14.49 -14.60
C LEU A 70 -13.09 14.73 -15.51
N ASP A 71 -12.88 15.95 -15.99
CA ASP A 71 -11.72 16.33 -16.82
C ASP A 71 -10.42 16.40 -15.98
N LEU A 72 -10.28 15.50 -14.99
CA LEU A 72 -9.15 15.50 -14.07
C LEU A 72 -8.00 14.61 -14.53
N VAL A 73 -8.29 13.56 -15.31
CA VAL A 73 -7.31 12.51 -15.65
C VAL A 73 -6.06 13.09 -16.33
N GLU A 74 -6.24 14.07 -17.22
CA GLU A 74 -5.13 14.70 -17.91
C GLU A 74 -4.51 15.88 -17.14
N GLN A 75 -5.24 16.44 -16.17
CA GLN A 75 -4.85 17.68 -15.47
C GLN A 75 -4.20 17.43 -14.12
N CYS A 76 -4.45 16.27 -13.49
CA CYS A 76 -4.03 15.96 -12.15
C CYS A 76 -3.08 14.75 -12.10
N ASP A 77 -2.34 14.67 -11.00
CA ASP A 77 -1.71 13.45 -10.54
C ASP A 77 -2.63 12.78 -9.51
N PHE A 78 -2.57 11.47 -9.43
CA PHE A 78 -3.46 10.69 -8.57
C PHE A 78 -2.68 9.83 -7.58
N PHE A 79 -3.26 9.63 -6.40
CA PHE A 79 -2.76 8.70 -5.41
C PHE A 79 -3.92 7.90 -4.80
N VAL A 80 -3.89 6.58 -4.93
CA VAL A 80 -4.87 5.69 -4.28
C VAL A 80 -4.52 5.60 -2.80
N ALA A 81 -5.29 6.30 -1.97
CA ALA A 81 -5.03 6.49 -0.55
C ALA A 81 -5.60 5.39 0.34
N SER A 82 -6.51 4.56 -0.19
CA SER A 82 -7.13 3.47 0.58
C SER A 82 -6.08 2.59 1.23
N TYR A 83 -6.27 2.34 2.52
CA TYR A 83 -5.39 1.53 3.32
C TYR A 83 -5.92 0.09 3.39
N PHE A 84 -5.00 -0.87 3.36
CA PHE A 84 -5.31 -2.26 3.64
C PHE A 84 -4.47 -2.72 4.83
N SER A 85 -5.09 -2.99 5.96
CA SER A 85 -4.40 -3.39 7.19
C SER A 85 -4.37 -4.90 7.43
N GLY A 86 -4.96 -5.68 6.53
CA GLY A 86 -5.13 -7.13 6.75
C GLY A 86 -6.13 -7.48 7.84
N THR A 87 -6.81 -6.49 8.42
CA THR A 87 -7.92 -6.72 9.35
C THR A 87 -9.22 -6.40 8.66
N THR A 88 -10.12 -7.35 8.61
CA THR A 88 -11.50 -7.15 8.23
C THR A 88 -12.16 -6.20 9.22
N ASN A 89 -12.80 -5.14 8.73
CA ASN A 89 -13.61 -4.17 9.46
C ASN A 89 -12.87 -3.08 10.25
N VAL A 90 -12.45 -2.04 9.56
CA VAL A 90 -12.12 -0.75 10.21
C VAL A 90 -13.27 0.27 10.04
N ASN A 91 -14.15 0.09 9.09
CA ASN A 91 -15.37 0.89 8.95
C ASN A 91 -16.60 0.02 9.22
N ASN A 92 -17.61 0.56 9.89
CA ASN A 92 -18.92 -0.07 10.13
C ASN A 92 -19.68 -0.44 8.84
N ASP A 93 -19.08 -0.20 7.69
CA ASP A 93 -19.62 -0.53 6.38
C ASP A 93 -19.09 -1.90 6.00
N ASN A 94 -19.98 -2.86 5.78
CA ASN A 94 -19.74 -4.26 5.44
C ASN A 94 -18.89 -4.49 4.18
N GLU A 95 -18.11 -3.50 3.72
CA GLU A 95 -17.31 -3.59 2.53
C GLU A 95 -15.86 -4.00 2.88
N ASN A 96 -15.40 -5.05 2.23
CA ASN A 96 -14.02 -5.52 2.39
C ASN A 96 -13.05 -4.45 1.84
N THR A 97 -12.29 -3.83 2.75
CA THR A 97 -11.35 -2.74 2.41
C THR A 97 -10.32 -3.14 1.36
N TYR A 98 -9.94 -4.40 1.31
CA TYR A 98 -9.05 -4.96 0.29
C TYR A 98 -9.71 -4.94 -1.11
N LEU A 99 -10.96 -5.40 -1.20
CA LEU A 99 -11.69 -5.40 -2.48
C LEU A 99 -11.93 -3.97 -2.98
N LEU A 100 -12.27 -3.06 -2.08
CA LEU A 100 -12.45 -1.65 -2.42
C LEU A 100 -11.16 -1.03 -2.94
N ARG A 101 -10.03 -1.28 -2.26
CA ARG A 101 -8.73 -0.81 -2.72
C ARG A 101 -8.39 -1.36 -4.12
N ASN A 102 -8.62 -2.65 -4.37
CA ASN A 102 -8.34 -3.26 -5.67
C ASN A 102 -9.24 -2.69 -6.78
N LYS A 103 -10.51 -2.40 -6.49
CA LYS A 103 -11.40 -1.71 -7.43
C LYS A 103 -10.83 -0.32 -7.79
N ARG A 104 -10.38 0.45 -6.81
CA ARG A 104 -9.77 1.77 -7.00
C ARG A 104 -8.47 1.69 -7.81
N ILE A 105 -7.60 0.72 -7.52
CA ILE A 105 -6.38 0.45 -8.28
C ILE A 105 -6.72 0.11 -9.73
N SER A 106 -7.68 -0.77 -9.95
CA SER A 106 -8.12 -1.17 -11.29
C SER A 106 -8.67 0.02 -12.07
N LEU A 107 -9.47 0.88 -11.42
CA LEU A 107 -10.03 2.07 -12.02
C LEU A 107 -8.94 3.05 -12.50
N VAL A 108 -7.99 3.41 -11.66
CA VAL A 108 -6.93 4.35 -12.04
C VAL A 108 -6.00 3.78 -13.11
N LYS A 109 -5.74 2.46 -13.10
CA LYS A 109 -4.99 1.76 -14.17
C LYS A 109 -5.77 1.81 -15.49
N GLN A 110 -7.05 1.50 -15.48
CA GLN A 110 -7.91 1.48 -16.68
C GLN A 110 -8.03 2.87 -17.33
N LEU A 111 -8.13 3.91 -16.52
CA LEU A 111 -8.23 5.29 -17.00
C LEU A 111 -6.88 5.91 -17.39
N GLY A 112 -5.78 5.20 -17.19
CA GLY A 112 -4.44 5.71 -17.50
C GLY A 112 -4.01 6.91 -16.65
N CYS A 113 -4.51 7.01 -15.42
CA CYS A 113 -4.17 8.11 -14.51
C CYS A 113 -2.67 8.21 -14.27
N ASN A 114 -2.12 9.43 -14.27
CA ASN A 114 -0.75 9.64 -13.85
C ASN A 114 -0.63 9.50 -12.33
N LEU A 115 0.17 8.54 -11.88
CA LEU A 115 0.25 8.16 -10.46
C LEU A 115 1.45 8.81 -9.78
N ALA A 116 1.19 9.50 -8.67
CA ALA A 116 2.20 10.10 -7.81
C ALA A 116 2.84 9.08 -6.87
N ASN A 117 4.10 9.30 -6.51
CA ASN A 117 4.74 8.71 -5.33
C ASN A 117 4.80 9.77 -4.24
N LEU A 118 4.53 9.38 -3.00
CA LEU A 118 4.61 10.23 -1.82
C LEU A 118 5.78 9.74 -0.94
N ILE A 119 6.80 10.56 -0.80
CA ILE A 119 8.04 10.16 -0.13
C ILE A 119 8.37 11.20 0.94
N HIS A 120 8.31 10.79 2.21
CA HIS A 120 8.70 11.68 3.31
C HIS A 120 10.18 12.09 3.17
N PRO A 121 10.57 13.34 3.45
CA PRO A 121 11.94 13.83 3.27
C PRO A 121 13.04 13.04 4.01
N ASP A 122 12.71 12.39 5.13
CA ASP A 122 13.65 11.57 5.91
C ASP A 122 13.76 10.12 5.42
N VAL A 123 13.27 9.82 4.21
CA VAL A 123 13.39 8.49 3.61
C VAL A 123 14.71 8.37 2.85
N GLU A 124 15.42 7.28 3.09
CA GLU A 124 16.66 6.98 2.37
C GLU A 124 16.42 5.90 1.32
N ILE A 125 16.55 6.25 0.05
CA ILE A 125 16.41 5.30 -1.07
C ILE A 125 17.73 5.26 -1.83
N SER A 126 18.29 4.06 -1.97
CA SER A 126 19.49 3.86 -2.81
C SER A 126 19.22 4.26 -4.26
N LYS A 127 20.22 4.90 -4.89
CA LYS A 127 20.15 5.28 -6.31
C LYS A 127 19.98 4.10 -7.26
N THR A 128 20.31 2.90 -6.83
CA THR A 128 20.19 1.67 -7.62
C THR A 128 18.89 0.94 -7.38
N ALA A 129 18.06 1.42 -6.45
CA ALA A 129 16.72 0.89 -6.25
C ALA A 129 15.77 1.35 -7.37
N THR A 130 14.85 0.47 -7.73
CA THR A 130 13.77 0.77 -8.69
C THR A 130 12.44 0.68 -7.98
N ILE A 131 11.68 1.76 -8.01
CA ILE A 131 10.35 1.83 -7.39
C ILE A 131 9.28 2.09 -8.44
N GLY A 132 8.11 1.46 -8.28
CA GLY A 132 6.94 1.64 -9.13
C GLY A 132 6.24 2.98 -8.92
N ARG A 133 4.93 3.02 -9.15
CA ARG A 133 4.09 4.20 -9.00
C ARG A 133 3.05 4.00 -7.91
N ASN A 134 2.49 5.11 -7.40
CA ASN A 134 1.56 5.11 -6.27
C ASN A 134 2.17 4.44 -5.03
N ILE A 135 3.42 4.74 -4.75
CA ILE A 135 4.11 4.25 -3.55
C ILE A 135 4.14 5.37 -2.52
N ILE A 136 3.93 5.01 -1.26
CA ILE A 136 4.19 5.90 -0.15
C ILE A 136 5.27 5.32 0.75
N PHE A 137 6.24 6.17 1.10
CA PHE A 137 7.22 5.91 2.13
C PHE A 137 7.07 6.91 3.25
N PHE A 138 6.77 6.40 4.43
CA PHE A 138 6.72 7.20 5.66
C PHE A 138 8.11 7.41 6.26
N LYS A 139 8.19 8.36 7.19
CA LYS A 139 9.41 8.76 7.89
C LYS A 139 10.25 7.57 8.37
N GLY A 140 11.56 7.67 8.16
CA GLY A 140 12.54 6.69 8.61
C GLY A 140 12.55 5.37 7.83
N THR A 141 11.81 5.29 6.71
CA THR A 141 11.92 4.14 5.81
C THR A 141 13.28 4.14 5.13
N PHE A 142 13.87 2.96 5.00
CA PHE A 142 15.17 2.74 4.40
C PHE A 142 15.12 1.66 3.31
N VAL A 143 15.59 2.00 2.10
CA VAL A 143 15.61 1.10 0.93
C VAL A 143 17.03 0.99 0.40
N GLU A 144 17.60 -0.20 0.53
CA GLU A 144 18.99 -0.47 0.13
C GLU A 144 19.16 -0.66 -1.38
N SER A 145 20.41 -0.97 -1.75
CA SER A 145 20.83 -1.09 -3.15
C SER A 145 20.16 -2.26 -3.89
N HIS A 146 19.86 -2.04 -5.18
CA HIS A 146 19.29 -3.04 -6.09
C HIS A 146 17.94 -3.61 -5.64
N VAL A 147 17.23 -2.93 -4.75
CA VAL A 147 15.86 -3.27 -4.40
C VAL A 147 14.92 -2.94 -5.56
N ARG A 148 13.93 -3.80 -5.79
CA ARG A 148 12.84 -3.54 -6.74
C ARG A 148 11.50 -3.60 -6.00
N ILE A 149 10.68 -2.56 -6.16
CA ILE A 149 9.37 -2.44 -5.50
C ILE A 149 8.30 -2.20 -6.56
N GLY A 150 7.28 -3.04 -6.55
CA GLY A 150 6.10 -2.91 -7.40
C GLY A 150 5.19 -1.75 -6.99
N SER A 151 4.30 -1.36 -7.89
CA SER A 151 3.39 -0.21 -7.71
C SER A 151 2.37 -0.44 -6.59
N PHE A 152 1.76 0.64 -6.12
CA PHE A 152 0.69 0.65 -5.11
C PHE A 152 1.09 0.17 -3.72
N SER A 153 2.38 0.05 -3.42
CA SER A 153 2.86 -0.42 -2.13
C SER A 153 3.02 0.71 -1.11
N GLN A 154 2.86 0.39 0.16
CA GLN A 154 2.90 1.34 1.27
C GLN A 154 3.90 0.85 2.32
N PHE A 155 4.83 1.73 2.69
CA PHE A 155 5.88 1.45 3.68
C PHE A 155 5.72 2.44 4.82
N LEU A 156 5.20 1.95 5.94
CA LEU A 156 4.96 2.77 7.12
C LEU A 156 6.28 3.03 7.88
N TYR A 157 6.19 3.85 8.89
CA TYR A 157 7.32 4.38 9.67
C TYR A 157 8.40 3.33 9.97
N TYR A 158 9.66 3.68 9.67
CA TYR A 158 10.84 2.87 10.00
C TYR A 158 10.91 1.50 9.33
N SER A 159 10.18 1.29 8.23
CA SER A 159 10.29 0.06 7.44
C SER A 159 11.69 -0.06 6.81
N ARG A 160 12.22 -1.29 6.70
CA ARG A 160 13.58 -1.54 6.19
C ARG A 160 13.57 -2.62 5.12
N ILE A 161 14.01 -2.26 3.93
CA ILE A 161 14.10 -3.19 2.79
C ILE A 161 15.57 -3.34 2.40
N ALA A 162 16.15 -4.50 2.75
CA ALA A 162 17.56 -4.74 2.50
C ALA A 162 17.86 -5.13 1.04
N HIS A 163 19.11 -5.03 0.67
CA HIS A 163 19.64 -5.10 -0.68
C HIS A 163 19.15 -6.29 -1.52
N HIS A 164 19.00 -6.07 -2.83
CA HIS A 164 18.61 -7.08 -3.82
C HIS A 164 17.24 -7.74 -3.55
N SER A 165 16.44 -7.18 -2.65
CA SER A 165 15.09 -7.67 -2.40
C SER A 165 14.14 -7.27 -3.53
N ILE A 166 13.13 -8.11 -3.76
CA ILE A 166 12.09 -7.89 -4.76
C ILE A 166 10.76 -7.90 -4.02
N ILE A 167 10.05 -6.78 -4.09
CA ILE A 167 8.73 -6.61 -3.48
C ILE A 167 7.72 -6.43 -4.61
N GLY A 168 6.65 -7.19 -4.57
CA GLY A 168 5.57 -7.14 -5.56
C GLY A 168 4.70 -5.89 -5.48
N GLU A 169 3.58 -5.91 -6.19
CA GLU A 169 2.59 -4.83 -6.19
C GLU A 169 1.67 -4.90 -4.97
N ASN A 170 1.12 -3.74 -4.60
CA ASN A 170 0.06 -3.62 -3.59
C ASN A 170 0.43 -4.25 -2.24
N CYS A 171 1.68 -4.09 -1.81
CA CYS A 171 2.16 -4.56 -0.51
C CYS A 171 2.05 -3.47 0.55
N VAL A 172 1.78 -3.87 1.80
CA VAL A 172 1.74 -2.99 2.96
C VAL A 172 2.73 -3.47 4.00
N TRP A 173 3.66 -2.59 4.36
CA TRP A 173 4.64 -2.82 5.41
C TRP A 173 4.26 -1.94 6.61
N LEU A 174 3.79 -2.55 7.66
CA LEU A 174 3.42 -1.86 8.89
C LEU A 174 4.67 -1.36 9.64
N PRO A 175 4.53 -0.47 10.63
CA PRO A 175 5.69 0.19 11.26
C PRO A 175 6.77 -0.80 11.71
N SER A 176 8.03 -0.43 11.49
CA SER A 176 9.22 -1.20 11.86
C SER A 176 9.37 -2.56 11.18
N ALA A 177 8.50 -2.91 10.23
CA ALA A 177 8.67 -4.15 9.48
C ALA A 177 9.93 -4.11 8.62
N GLY A 178 10.63 -5.23 8.51
CA GLY A 178 11.87 -5.28 7.74
C GLY A 178 12.18 -6.65 7.14
N CYS A 179 13.01 -6.66 6.10
CA CYS A 179 13.51 -7.89 5.52
C CYS A 179 15.03 -7.87 5.35
N ALA A 180 15.63 -9.04 5.42
CA ALA A 180 17.04 -9.26 5.05
C ALA A 180 17.22 -9.19 3.53
N GLY A 181 18.48 -9.03 3.10
CA GLY A 181 18.81 -8.98 1.68
C GLY A 181 18.38 -10.22 0.90
N ASN A 182 18.10 -10.04 -0.40
CA ASN A 182 17.65 -11.08 -1.32
C ASN A 182 16.30 -11.71 -0.95
N THR A 183 15.46 -11.04 -0.16
CA THR A 183 14.08 -11.48 0.12
C THR A 183 13.20 -11.25 -1.10
N ILE A 184 12.34 -12.21 -1.41
CA ILE A 184 11.30 -12.05 -2.42
C ILE A 184 9.93 -12.02 -1.73
N VAL A 185 9.16 -10.98 -1.99
CA VAL A 185 7.78 -10.82 -1.53
C VAL A 185 6.90 -10.67 -2.76
N GLY A 186 5.85 -11.48 -2.82
CA GLY A 186 4.88 -11.46 -3.91
C GLY A 186 3.93 -10.25 -3.84
N ASP A 187 2.84 -10.33 -4.60
CA ASP A 187 1.83 -9.29 -4.67
C ASP A 187 0.81 -9.40 -3.54
N ASN A 188 0.19 -8.27 -3.17
CA ASN A 188 -0.89 -8.22 -2.19
C ASN A 188 -0.48 -8.76 -0.81
N VAL A 189 0.69 -8.39 -0.32
CA VAL A 189 1.23 -8.90 0.94
C VAL A 189 1.13 -7.84 2.03
N VAL A 190 0.68 -8.24 3.21
CA VAL A 190 0.70 -7.40 4.43
C VAL A 190 1.73 -7.95 5.40
N ILE A 191 2.69 -7.13 5.75
CA ILE A 191 3.72 -7.42 6.74
C ILE A 191 3.38 -6.66 8.01
N GLY A 192 3.09 -7.38 9.09
CA GLY A 192 2.70 -6.82 10.38
C GLY A 192 3.77 -5.94 11.03
N THR A 193 3.35 -5.14 12.00
CA THR A 193 4.26 -4.29 12.80
C THR A 193 5.37 -5.13 13.45
N ASP A 194 6.61 -4.61 13.46
CA ASP A 194 7.80 -5.24 14.03
C ASP A 194 8.12 -6.66 13.49
N VAL A 195 7.62 -6.98 12.30
CA VAL A 195 7.99 -8.23 11.63
C VAL A 195 9.39 -8.15 11.06
N SER A 196 10.18 -9.18 11.27
CA SER A 196 11.49 -9.35 10.66
C SER A 196 11.51 -10.57 9.75
N ILE A 197 11.70 -10.38 8.45
CA ILE A 197 11.89 -11.48 7.50
C ILE A 197 13.38 -11.70 7.35
N LEU A 198 13.85 -12.84 7.83
CA LEU A 198 15.26 -13.20 7.85
C LEU A 198 15.56 -14.36 6.89
N LYS A 199 16.83 -14.49 6.54
CA LYS A 199 17.30 -15.58 5.72
C LYS A 199 17.59 -16.80 6.61
N ALA A 200 17.07 -17.96 6.25
CA ALA A 200 17.43 -19.23 6.89
C ALA A 200 18.52 -19.94 6.10
N GLY A 201 19.73 -19.93 6.63
CA GLY A 201 20.89 -20.57 5.97
C GLY A 201 21.21 -19.91 4.62
N ASN A 202 21.43 -20.73 3.58
CA ASN A 202 21.77 -20.25 2.23
C ASN A 202 20.55 -20.08 1.31
N GLU A 203 19.37 -20.46 1.74
CA GLU A 203 18.17 -20.38 0.92
C GLU A 203 17.58 -18.97 0.92
N GLN A 204 17.02 -18.57 -0.21
CA GLN A 204 16.31 -17.31 -0.35
C GLN A 204 14.93 -17.41 0.31
N THR A 205 14.63 -16.52 1.26
CA THR A 205 13.30 -16.46 1.84
C THR A 205 12.32 -15.84 0.85
N ARG A 206 11.21 -16.54 0.62
CA ARG A 206 10.14 -16.12 -0.28
C ARG A 206 8.83 -16.04 0.47
N ILE A 207 8.16 -14.91 0.42
CA ILE A 207 6.79 -14.71 0.84
C ILE A 207 5.93 -14.73 -0.41
N GLY A 208 4.94 -15.60 -0.47
CA GLY A 208 4.05 -15.76 -1.62
C GLY A 208 3.11 -14.58 -1.85
N ASN A 209 2.23 -14.71 -2.83
CA ASN A 209 1.18 -13.73 -3.09
C ASN A 209 0.03 -13.88 -2.09
N ASN A 210 -0.72 -12.79 -1.86
CA ASN A 210 -1.90 -12.80 -1.00
C ASN A 210 -1.59 -13.32 0.41
N VAL A 211 -0.50 -12.86 1.02
CA VAL A 211 -0.05 -13.30 2.34
C VAL A 211 -0.26 -12.19 3.36
N ILE A 212 -0.75 -12.57 4.54
CA ILE A 212 -0.77 -11.71 5.72
C ILE A 212 0.16 -12.29 6.77
N ILE A 213 1.09 -11.47 7.28
CA ILE A 213 1.96 -11.84 8.40
C ILE A 213 1.56 -11.01 9.62
N GLY A 214 1.16 -11.69 10.69
CA GLY A 214 0.80 -11.06 11.96
C GLY A 214 1.98 -10.30 12.59
N PRO A 215 1.72 -9.36 13.52
CA PRO A 215 2.74 -8.50 14.10
C PRO A 215 3.73 -9.25 15.01
N GLY A 216 4.92 -8.68 15.19
CA GLY A 216 5.93 -9.13 16.15
C GLY A 216 6.61 -10.45 15.79
N LEU A 217 6.49 -10.90 14.56
CA LEU A 217 7.01 -12.22 14.15
C LEU A 217 8.38 -12.12 13.50
N THR A 218 9.19 -13.14 13.72
CA THR A 218 10.41 -13.39 12.95
C THR A 218 10.20 -14.56 12.00
N ILE A 219 10.31 -14.29 10.71
CA ILE A 219 10.09 -15.27 9.65
C ILE A 219 11.43 -15.78 9.13
N PHE A 220 11.70 -17.06 9.35
CA PHE A 220 12.95 -17.74 8.93
C PHE A 220 12.75 -18.68 7.74
N ARG A 221 11.53 -18.82 7.24
CA ARG A 221 11.19 -19.77 6.17
C ARG A 221 10.24 -19.12 5.17
N SER A 222 10.20 -19.66 3.98
CA SER A 222 9.24 -19.22 2.97
C SER A 222 7.81 -19.48 3.42
N VAL A 223 6.91 -18.59 3.00
CA VAL A 223 5.47 -18.64 3.27
C VAL A 223 4.76 -18.82 1.93
N PRO A 224 3.91 -19.83 1.77
CA PRO A 224 3.22 -20.09 0.51
C PRO A 224 2.16 -19.02 0.20
N ASP A 225 1.72 -18.97 -1.06
CA ASP A 225 0.63 -18.10 -1.51
C ASP A 225 -0.64 -18.32 -0.69
N ASN A 226 -1.48 -17.30 -0.61
CA ASN A 226 -2.81 -17.34 0.01
C ASN A 226 -2.76 -17.83 1.46
N SER A 227 -1.83 -17.33 2.24
CA SER A 227 -1.60 -17.77 3.62
C SER A 227 -1.64 -16.62 4.61
N THR A 228 -2.07 -16.93 5.84
CA THR A 228 -1.92 -16.04 7.00
C THR A 228 -0.96 -16.69 8.00
N VAL A 229 0.09 -15.95 8.39
CA VAL A 229 0.96 -16.33 9.51
C VAL A 229 0.45 -15.64 10.76
N LYS A 230 -0.12 -16.42 11.68
CA LYS A 230 -0.67 -15.91 12.94
C LYS A 230 0.43 -15.58 13.94
N VAL A 231 0.10 -14.79 14.95
CA VAL A 231 1.04 -14.40 16.03
C VAL A 231 1.67 -15.57 16.78
N ASP A 232 1.07 -16.76 16.76
CA ASP A 232 1.63 -18.00 17.30
C ASP A 232 2.56 -18.72 16.30
N GLY A 233 2.82 -18.12 15.16
CA GLY A 233 3.65 -18.65 14.09
C GLY A 233 2.99 -19.71 13.21
N LYS A 234 1.73 -20.06 13.45
CA LYS A 234 0.99 -20.98 12.59
C LYS A 234 0.67 -20.37 11.24
N ILE A 235 0.88 -21.14 10.19
CA ILE A 235 0.48 -20.79 8.83
C ILE A 235 -0.87 -21.43 8.55
N VAL A 236 -1.86 -20.61 8.18
CA VAL A 236 -3.21 -21.05 7.85
C VAL A 236 -3.61 -20.45 6.48
N PRO A 237 -4.56 -21.08 5.76
CA PRO A 237 -5.10 -20.49 4.54
C PRO A 237 -5.66 -19.08 4.81
N ASN A 238 -5.42 -18.16 3.89
CA ASN A 238 -5.97 -16.83 3.96
C ASN A 238 -7.29 -16.77 3.20
N ILE A 239 -8.38 -16.69 3.92
CA ILE A 239 -9.73 -16.63 3.33
C ILE A 239 -10.12 -15.21 2.90
N ASP A 240 -9.43 -14.19 3.41
CA ASP A 240 -9.79 -12.78 3.15
C ASP A 240 -9.49 -12.35 1.70
N PHE A 241 -8.54 -13.00 1.03
CA PHE A 241 -8.18 -12.75 -0.36
C PHE A 241 -8.92 -13.64 -1.36
N CYS A 242 -9.59 -14.70 -0.88
CA CYS A 242 -10.17 -15.74 -1.74
C CYS A 242 -11.59 -15.45 -2.20
N HIS A 243 -12.24 -14.37 -1.77
CA HIS A 243 -13.63 -14.12 -2.12
C HIS A 243 -13.79 -13.24 -3.34
N ASP A 244 -14.02 -13.88 -4.50
CA ASP A 244 -14.83 -13.31 -5.56
C ASP A 244 -16.30 -13.44 -5.09
N PRO A 245 -17.03 -12.33 -4.80
CA PRO A 245 -18.40 -12.40 -4.29
C PRO A 245 -19.38 -13.12 -5.22
N CYS A 246 -18.98 -13.40 -6.47
CA CYS A 246 -19.80 -14.09 -7.46
C CYS A 246 -19.74 -15.61 -7.38
N GLN A 247 -18.80 -16.22 -6.65
CA GLN A 247 -18.68 -17.68 -6.60
C GLN A 247 -19.29 -18.35 -5.35
N ASP A 248 -19.63 -17.62 -4.29
CA ASP A 248 -19.95 -18.20 -2.97
C ASP A 248 -21.40 -18.20 -2.56
N ILE A 249 -22.34 -17.97 -3.46
CA ILE A 249 -23.79 -18.15 -3.12
C ILE A 249 -24.14 -19.62 -2.80
N HIS A 250 -23.31 -20.58 -3.19
CA HIS A 250 -23.60 -22.00 -3.00
C HIS A 250 -22.92 -22.68 -1.82
N THR A 251 -21.85 -22.11 -1.23
CA THR A 251 -21.06 -22.82 -0.19
C THR A 251 -21.45 -22.44 1.25
N VAL A 252 -22.03 -21.27 1.48
CA VAL A 252 -22.43 -20.81 2.83
C VAL A 252 -23.72 -21.50 3.32
N SER A 253 -24.55 -22.01 2.41
CA SER A 253 -25.80 -22.74 2.80
C SER A 253 -25.55 -24.13 3.37
N SER A 254 -24.41 -24.75 3.10
CA SER A 254 -24.07 -26.10 3.60
C SER A 254 -23.48 -26.13 5.01
N LEU A 255 -22.82 -25.04 5.43
CA LEU A 255 -22.20 -24.96 6.77
C LEU A 255 -23.18 -24.58 7.89
N ARG A 256 -24.37 -24.05 7.57
CA ARG A 256 -25.42 -23.76 8.56
C ARG A 256 -26.30 -24.97 8.92
N ARG A 257 -26.22 -26.08 8.21
CA ARG A 257 -27.00 -27.31 8.50
C ARG A 257 -26.30 -28.32 9.39
N ALA A 258 -25.06 -28.06 9.81
CA ALA A 258 -24.30 -28.99 10.67
C ALA A 258 -24.29 -28.57 12.15
N LYS A 259 -25.16 -27.65 12.58
CA LYS A 259 -25.34 -27.25 13.99
C LYS A 259 -26.85 -27.15 14.32
N ASN A 260 -27.55 -28.28 14.19
CA ASN A 260 -28.79 -28.55 14.92
C ASN A 260 -28.81 -30.04 15.26
#